data_2e878a26ebdd4a3c8be51b9eab2fc3b4
#
_entry.id   2e878a26ebdd4a3c8be51b9eab2fc3b4
#
_cell.length_a   1.000
_cell.length_b   1.000
_cell.length_c   1.000
_cell.angle_alpha   90.00
_cell.angle_beta   90.00
_cell.angle_gamma   90.00
#
_symmetry.space_group_name_H-M   'P 1'
#
loop_
_entity.id
_entity.type
_entity.pdbx_description
1 polymer ?
#
loop_
_entity_poly.entity_id
_entity_poly.type
_entity_poly.pdbx_seq_one_letter_code
_entity_poly.pdbx_strand_id
1 'polypeptide(L)'
;MTERRILITAALPYANGPIHLGHLVEYIQTDIWVRFQRLRGNQCLFVCADDTHGTAIMISAQRHGITEEEWIERISQEHQHDFAGFGISFDHYGSTNSPENRELCGEFWSALSSAGLIVVKEVEQLFDPEKEIFLADRFVKGTCPKCQAADQYGDNCDKCGATYTPAELIDPFSTLSGATPVLRKSTHHFVRLEALHDFLNEWTQSGDHLQSEVANYLKGHFLHEPLRDLSLIHI
;
A
#
# COMPACT_ATOMS: atom_id res chain seq x y z
N MET A 1 2.06 -35.55 15.69
CA MET A 1 2.42 -34.12 15.43
C MET A 1 1.43 -33.29 16.21
N THR A 2 1.88 -32.32 16.97
CA THR A 2 0.99 -31.40 17.68
C THR A 2 0.25 -30.53 16.67
N GLU A 3 -1.07 -30.44 16.82
CA GLU A 3 -1.93 -29.56 16.03
C GLU A 3 -1.48 -28.10 16.20
N ARG A 4 -1.35 -27.38 15.08
CA ARG A 4 -0.98 -25.98 15.08
C ARG A 4 -2.20 -25.11 14.81
N ARG A 5 -2.27 -23.95 15.45
CA ARG A 5 -3.20 -22.86 15.11
C ARG A 5 -2.46 -21.86 14.24
N ILE A 6 -2.94 -21.62 13.03
CA ILE A 6 -2.26 -20.82 12.01
C ILE A 6 -3.24 -19.75 11.52
N LEU A 7 -2.84 -18.49 11.62
CA LEU A 7 -3.50 -17.37 10.96
C LEU A 7 -2.76 -17.10 9.64
N ILE A 8 -3.49 -17.06 8.56
CA ILE A 8 -2.96 -16.83 7.21
C ILE A 8 -3.60 -15.58 6.64
N THR A 9 -2.76 -14.72 6.09
CA THR A 9 -3.17 -13.52 5.35
C THR A 9 -2.54 -13.52 3.97
N ALA A 10 -3.18 -12.84 3.03
CA ALA A 10 -2.60 -12.45 1.75
C ALA A 10 -2.57 -10.91 1.68
N ALA A 11 -1.86 -10.33 0.71
CA ALA A 11 -1.92 -8.90 0.47
C ALA A 11 -3.37 -8.47 0.22
N LEU A 12 -3.77 -7.32 0.74
CA LEU A 12 -5.10 -6.78 0.51
C LEU A 12 -5.19 -6.23 -0.91
N PRO A 13 -6.15 -6.70 -1.73
CA PRO A 13 -6.33 -6.14 -3.06
C PRO A 13 -6.85 -4.70 -2.95
N TYR A 14 -6.27 -3.82 -3.75
CA TYR A 14 -6.68 -2.43 -3.78
C TYR A 14 -7.98 -2.27 -4.56
N ALA A 15 -9.03 -1.75 -3.90
CA ALA A 15 -10.38 -1.66 -4.44
C ALA A 15 -10.56 -0.56 -5.51
N ASN A 16 -9.52 -0.29 -6.30
CA ASN A 16 -9.57 0.68 -7.40
C ASN A 16 -10.05 0.09 -8.73
N GLY A 17 -10.20 -1.22 -8.82
CA GLY A 17 -10.64 -1.95 -10.01
C GLY A 17 -10.62 -3.46 -9.83
N PRO A 18 -10.97 -4.23 -10.89
CA PRO A 18 -11.12 -5.68 -10.83
C PRO A 18 -9.80 -6.42 -10.57
N ILE A 19 -9.92 -7.65 -10.08
CA ILE A 19 -8.82 -8.59 -9.95
C ILE A 19 -8.26 -8.93 -11.35
N HIS A 20 -6.94 -9.12 -11.43
CA HIS A 20 -6.26 -9.62 -12.62
C HIS A 20 -5.35 -10.82 -12.26
N LEU A 21 -4.79 -11.47 -13.29
CA LEU A 21 -3.97 -12.67 -13.13
C LEU A 21 -2.80 -12.48 -12.15
N GLY A 22 -2.20 -11.28 -12.11
CA GLY A 22 -1.12 -10.98 -11.17
C GLY A 22 -1.54 -11.09 -9.71
N HIS A 23 -2.73 -10.63 -9.37
CA HIS A 23 -3.32 -10.81 -8.04
C HIS A 23 -3.56 -12.30 -7.73
N LEU A 24 -4.15 -13.02 -8.69
CA LEU A 24 -4.52 -14.44 -8.50
C LEU A 24 -3.33 -15.35 -8.18
N VAL A 25 -2.12 -15.03 -8.66
CA VAL A 25 -0.92 -15.83 -8.35
C VAL A 25 -0.73 -15.97 -6.84
N GLU A 26 -0.81 -14.87 -6.10
CA GLU A 26 -0.64 -14.88 -4.64
C GLU A 26 -1.78 -15.62 -3.94
N TYR A 27 -3.01 -15.28 -4.26
CA TYR A 27 -4.18 -15.86 -3.57
C TYR A 27 -4.34 -17.34 -3.82
N ILE A 28 -4.10 -17.83 -5.05
CA ILE A 28 -4.14 -19.26 -5.38
C ILE A 28 -3.04 -20.00 -4.63
N GLN A 29 -1.81 -19.49 -4.60
CA GLN A 29 -0.71 -20.11 -3.86
C GLN A 29 -1.01 -20.19 -2.36
N THR A 30 -1.57 -19.13 -1.80
CA THR A 30 -1.95 -19.06 -0.38
C THR A 30 -3.06 -20.06 -0.07
N ASP A 31 -4.12 -20.15 -0.90
CA ASP A 31 -5.23 -21.09 -0.71
C ASP A 31 -4.75 -22.54 -0.81
N ILE A 32 -3.86 -22.87 -1.76
CA ILE A 32 -3.25 -24.18 -1.86
C ILE A 32 -2.50 -24.54 -0.56
N TRP A 33 -1.72 -23.60 -0.03
CA TRP A 33 -0.99 -23.81 1.21
C TRP A 33 -1.93 -24.00 2.41
N VAL A 34 -2.99 -23.21 2.51
CA VAL A 34 -4.04 -23.33 3.54
C VAL A 34 -4.69 -24.71 3.50
N ARG A 35 -5.12 -25.14 2.31
CA ARG A 35 -5.71 -26.50 2.11
C ARG A 35 -4.74 -27.59 2.53
N PHE A 36 -3.47 -27.48 2.16
CA PHE A 36 -2.44 -28.43 2.56
C PHE A 36 -2.27 -28.49 4.08
N GLN A 37 -2.26 -27.35 4.78
CA GLN A 37 -2.15 -27.33 6.23
C GLN A 37 -3.38 -27.91 6.92
N ARG A 38 -4.58 -27.65 6.42
CA ARG A 38 -5.82 -28.25 6.90
C ARG A 38 -5.83 -29.76 6.72
N LEU A 39 -5.37 -30.26 5.56
CA LEU A 39 -5.22 -31.71 5.32
C LEU A 39 -4.21 -32.38 6.28
N ARG A 40 -3.24 -31.63 6.79
CA ARG A 40 -2.30 -32.10 7.82
C ARG A 40 -2.88 -32.08 9.23
N GLY A 41 -4.13 -31.68 9.41
CA GLY A 41 -4.82 -31.61 10.70
C GLY A 41 -4.51 -30.33 11.48
N ASN A 42 -4.01 -29.28 10.85
CA ASN A 42 -3.81 -27.99 11.50
C ASN A 42 -5.10 -27.14 11.43
N GLN A 43 -5.34 -26.32 12.47
CA GLN A 43 -6.39 -25.31 12.45
C GLN A 43 -5.86 -24.07 11.70
N CYS A 44 -6.51 -23.72 10.59
CA CYS A 44 -6.13 -22.58 9.77
C CYS A 44 -7.29 -21.59 9.66
N LEU A 45 -7.02 -20.33 9.96
CA LEU A 45 -7.88 -19.19 9.64
C LEU A 45 -7.22 -18.41 8.49
N PHE A 46 -7.89 -18.41 7.34
CA PHE A 46 -7.46 -17.63 6.17
C PHE A 46 -8.34 -16.38 6.04
N VAL A 47 -7.75 -15.23 6.25
CA VAL A 47 -8.46 -13.94 6.24
C VAL A 47 -7.84 -12.99 5.23
N CYS A 48 -8.68 -12.19 4.60
CA CYS A 48 -8.29 -11.11 3.71
C CYS A 48 -9.27 -9.95 3.83
N ALA A 49 -8.99 -8.85 3.15
CA ALA A 49 -9.86 -7.68 3.08
C ALA A 49 -9.53 -6.87 1.83
N ASP A 50 -10.45 -6.01 1.39
CA ASP A 50 -10.13 -4.98 0.42
C ASP A 50 -9.41 -3.81 1.07
N ASP A 51 -8.37 -3.30 0.41
CA ASP A 51 -7.78 -1.98 0.69
C ASP A 51 -8.63 -0.92 -0.02
N THR A 52 -9.37 -0.11 0.76
CA THR A 52 -10.50 0.69 0.27
C THR A 52 -10.30 2.20 0.37
N HIS A 53 -9.09 2.69 0.59
CA HIS A 53 -8.82 4.11 0.74
C HIS A 53 -7.87 4.64 -0.34
N GLY A 54 -7.91 5.95 -0.57
CA GLY A 54 -6.96 6.66 -1.41
C GLY A 54 -7.54 7.26 -2.70
N THR A 55 -6.75 8.15 -3.31
CA THR A 55 -7.15 9.00 -4.43
C THR A 55 -7.64 8.22 -5.67
N ALA A 56 -7.07 7.02 -5.94
CA ALA A 56 -7.48 6.25 -7.11
C ALA A 56 -8.91 5.72 -6.99
N ILE A 57 -9.38 5.42 -5.78
CA ILE A 57 -10.76 5.04 -5.50
C ILE A 57 -11.70 6.23 -5.72
N MET A 58 -11.36 7.42 -5.18
CA MET A 58 -12.12 8.65 -5.41
C MET A 58 -12.29 8.93 -6.91
N ILE A 59 -11.21 8.84 -7.69
CA ILE A 59 -11.22 9.05 -9.14
C ILE A 59 -12.11 8.02 -9.84
N SER A 60 -12.02 6.75 -9.43
CA SER A 60 -12.84 5.69 -10.00
C SER A 60 -14.32 5.90 -9.71
N ALA A 61 -14.68 6.21 -8.48
CA ALA A 61 -16.07 6.54 -8.10
C ALA A 61 -16.60 7.75 -8.89
N GLN A 62 -15.82 8.83 -8.96
CA GLN A 62 -16.19 10.02 -9.71
C GLN A 62 -16.41 9.74 -11.22
N ARG A 63 -15.54 8.93 -11.83
CA ARG A 63 -15.69 8.54 -13.25
C ARG A 63 -16.97 7.74 -13.53
N HIS A 64 -17.44 6.99 -12.53
CA HIS A 64 -18.66 6.21 -12.63
C HIS A 64 -19.91 6.95 -12.13
N GLY A 65 -19.74 8.16 -11.58
CA GLY A 65 -20.85 8.99 -11.09
C GLY A 65 -21.55 8.44 -9.84
N ILE A 66 -20.79 7.71 -8.99
CA ILE A 66 -21.27 7.11 -7.73
C ILE A 66 -20.39 7.56 -6.57
N THR A 67 -20.81 7.26 -5.33
CA THR A 67 -20.00 7.55 -4.14
C THR A 67 -18.82 6.58 -4.01
N GLU A 68 -17.82 6.92 -3.19
CA GLU A 68 -16.71 6.04 -2.89
C GLU A 68 -17.17 4.77 -2.18
N GLU A 69 -18.15 4.88 -1.27
CA GLU A 69 -18.74 3.73 -0.58
C GLU A 69 -19.46 2.79 -1.57
N GLU A 70 -20.24 3.31 -2.50
CA GLU A 70 -20.89 2.50 -3.53
C GLU A 70 -19.87 1.82 -4.46
N TRP A 71 -18.77 2.52 -4.76
CA TRP A 71 -17.68 1.97 -5.56
C TRP A 71 -17.00 0.81 -4.86
N ILE A 72 -16.53 0.99 -3.61
CA ILE A 72 -15.81 -0.06 -2.88
C ILE A 72 -16.70 -1.27 -2.59
N GLU A 73 -17.98 -1.07 -2.31
CA GLU A 73 -18.93 -2.17 -2.13
C GLU A 73 -19.07 -3.00 -3.41
N ARG A 74 -19.22 -2.36 -4.55
CA ARG A 74 -19.28 -3.02 -5.85
C ARG A 74 -18.02 -3.81 -6.15
N ILE A 75 -16.84 -3.19 -5.96
CA ILE A 75 -15.56 -3.85 -6.23
C ILE A 75 -15.35 -5.01 -5.27
N SER A 76 -15.74 -4.88 -3.99
CA SER A 76 -15.66 -5.97 -3.02
C SER A 76 -16.47 -7.19 -3.47
N GLN A 77 -17.67 -6.98 -3.99
CA GLN A 77 -18.51 -8.06 -4.52
C GLN A 77 -17.89 -8.73 -5.76
N GLU A 78 -17.28 -7.92 -6.66
CA GLU A 78 -16.57 -8.42 -7.84
C GLU A 78 -15.35 -9.26 -7.41
N HIS A 79 -14.52 -8.76 -6.48
CA HIS A 79 -13.35 -9.47 -5.97
C HIS A 79 -13.73 -10.82 -5.33
N GLN A 80 -14.73 -10.83 -4.45
CA GLN A 80 -15.19 -12.07 -3.80
C GLN A 80 -15.77 -13.06 -4.81
N HIS A 81 -16.50 -12.57 -5.83
CA HIS A 81 -17.01 -13.42 -6.91
C HIS A 81 -15.87 -14.06 -7.71
N ASP A 82 -14.87 -13.28 -8.07
CA ASP A 82 -13.72 -13.77 -8.82
C ASP A 82 -12.91 -14.79 -8.02
N PHE A 83 -12.63 -14.50 -6.74
CA PHE A 83 -11.95 -15.46 -5.85
C PHE A 83 -12.72 -16.77 -5.73
N ALA A 84 -14.03 -16.71 -5.56
CA ALA A 84 -14.87 -17.91 -5.52
C ALA A 84 -14.84 -18.68 -6.84
N GLY A 85 -14.80 -17.98 -7.98
CA GLY A 85 -14.67 -18.58 -9.32
C GLY A 85 -13.37 -19.38 -9.50
N PHE A 86 -12.30 -19.00 -8.82
CA PHE A 86 -11.02 -19.74 -8.76
C PHE A 86 -10.96 -20.74 -7.59
N GLY A 87 -12.05 -20.93 -6.84
CA GLY A 87 -12.11 -21.85 -5.72
C GLY A 87 -11.35 -21.40 -4.49
N ILE A 88 -10.95 -20.13 -4.41
CA ILE A 88 -10.30 -19.54 -3.24
C ILE A 88 -11.37 -19.32 -2.17
N SER A 89 -11.08 -19.75 -0.93
CA SER A 89 -12.03 -19.72 0.17
C SER A 89 -11.41 -19.10 1.41
N PHE A 90 -11.85 -17.88 1.74
CA PHE A 90 -11.51 -17.20 2.98
C PHE A 90 -12.47 -17.60 4.10
N ASP A 91 -11.97 -17.68 5.34
CA ASP A 91 -12.82 -17.80 6.53
C ASP A 91 -13.47 -16.45 6.86
N HIS A 92 -12.79 -15.34 6.51
CA HIS A 92 -13.33 -14.00 6.59
C HIS A 92 -12.74 -13.12 5.50
N TYR A 93 -13.59 -12.35 4.82
CA TYR A 93 -13.20 -11.31 3.88
C TYR A 93 -13.80 -9.98 4.31
N GLY A 94 -12.96 -9.04 4.67
CA GLY A 94 -13.33 -7.75 5.27
C GLY A 94 -13.07 -6.55 4.35
N SER A 95 -13.00 -5.40 4.97
CA SER A 95 -12.69 -4.12 4.34
C SER A 95 -11.91 -3.23 5.29
N THR A 96 -10.95 -2.47 4.77
CA THR A 96 -10.28 -1.43 5.57
C THR A 96 -11.22 -0.26 5.92
N ASN A 97 -12.39 -0.17 5.29
CA ASN A 97 -13.46 0.79 5.64
C ASN A 97 -14.42 0.27 6.73
N SER A 98 -14.10 -0.84 7.39
CA SER A 98 -14.95 -1.38 8.45
C SER A 98 -14.85 -0.55 9.73
N PRO A 99 -15.93 -0.53 10.56
CA PRO A 99 -15.90 0.12 11.87
C PRO A 99 -14.80 -0.41 12.78
N GLU A 100 -14.58 -1.72 12.77
CA GLU A 100 -13.56 -2.41 13.57
C GLU A 100 -12.15 -1.96 13.18
N ASN A 101 -11.88 -1.85 11.87
CA ASN A 101 -10.58 -1.36 11.40
C ASN A 101 -10.35 0.09 11.82
N ARG A 102 -11.39 0.94 11.76
CA ARG A 102 -11.32 2.33 12.20
C ARG A 102 -11.00 2.44 13.68
N GLU A 103 -11.63 1.62 14.52
CA GLU A 103 -11.39 1.57 15.97
C GLU A 103 -9.94 1.16 16.24
N LEU A 104 -9.49 0.06 15.65
CA LEU A 104 -8.11 -0.43 15.79
C LEU A 104 -7.07 0.59 15.30
N CYS A 105 -7.29 1.26 14.18
CA CYS A 105 -6.41 2.34 13.72
C CYS A 105 -6.28 3.45 14.77
N GLY A 106 -7.38 3.83 15.45
CA GLY A 106 -7.37 4.79 16.55
C GLY A 106 -6.56 4.32 17.76
N GLU A 107 -6.69 3.04 18.12
CA GLU A 107 -5.90 2.43 19.20
C GLU A 107 -4.42 2.39 18.88
N PHE A 108 -4.03 1.93 17.69
CA PHE A 108 -2.65 1.92 17.22
C PHE A 108 -2.05 3.33 17.18
N TRP A 109 -2.79 4.29 16.66
CA TRP A 109 -2.39 5.69 16.64
C TRP A 109 -2.07 6.21 18.06
N SER A 110 -2.97 5.93 18.99
CA SER A 110 -2.82 6.35 20.39
C SER A 110 -1.62 5.69 21.06
N ALA A 111 -1.40 4.41 20.80
CA ALA A 111 -0.27 3.65 21.33
C ALA A 111 1.07 4.17 20.77
N LEU A 112 1.18 4.36 19.46
CA LEU A 112 2.38 4.89 18.81
C LEU A 112 2.69 6.32 19.27
N SER A 113 1.67 7.17 19.40
CA SER A 113 1.80 8.53 19.87
C SER A 113 2.29 8.56 21.33
N SER A 114 1.71 7.74 22.21
CA SER A 114 2.11 7.63 23.61
C SER A 114 3.52 7.09 23.78
N ALA A 115 3.97 6.23 22.87
CA ALA A 115 5.33 5.71 22.83
C ALA A 115 6.35 6.71 22.25
N GLY A 116 5.92 7.91 21.80
CA GLY A 116 6.80 8.91 21.19
C GLY A 116 7.34 8.50 19.80
N LEU A 117 6.65 7.57 19.14
CA LEU A 117 7.03 7.06 17.82
C LEU A 117 6.42 7.87 16.68
N ILE A 118 5.49 8.77 16.95
CA ILE A 118 4.92 9.67 15.95
C ILE A 118 5.67 11.00 15.97
N VAL A 119 6.12 11.44 14.79
CA VAL A 119 6.73 12.76 14.58
C VAL A 119 5.98 13.51 13.48
N VAL A 120 5.92 14.83 13.63
CA VAL A 120 5.23 15.72 12.68
C VAL A 120 6.28 16.50 11.90
N LYS A 121 6.15 16.51 10.57
CA LYS A 121 7.05 17.24 9.68
C LYS A 121 6.26 18.03 8.63
N GLU A 122 6.76 19.19 8.26
CA GLU A 122 6.32 19.85 7.03
C GLU A 122 6.96 19.18 5.82
N VAL A 123 6.14 18.89 4.80
CA VAL A 123 6.58 18.33 3.52
C VAL A 123 6.08 19.24 2.41
N GLU A 124 6.93 19.53 1.44
CA GLU A 124 6.52 20.22 0.22
C GLU A 124 6.12 19.18 -0.83
N GLN A 125 4.92 19.33 -1.37
CA GLN A 125 4.38 18.46 -2.39
C GLN A 125 3.75 19.28 -3.52
N LEU A 126 3.66 18.66 -4.71
CA LEU A 126 2.92 19.24 -5.82
C LEU A 126 1.42 19.17 -5.55
N PHE A 127 0.75 20.28 -5.81
CA PHE A 127 -0.67 20.50 -5.60
C PHE A 127 -1.31 20.95 -6.91
N ASP A 128 -2.43 20.33 -7.26
CA ASP A 128 -3.24 20.72 -8.40
C ASP A 128 -4.16 21.89 -7.98
N PRO A 129 -3.96 23.10 -8.54
CA PRO A 129 -4.77 24.25 -8.14
C PRO A 129 -6.20 24.22 -8.68
N GLU A 130 -6.48 23.44 -9.74
CA GLU A 130 -7.83 23.32 -10.32
C GLU A 130 -8.67 22.24 -9.63
N LYS A 131 -8.03 21.15 -9.20
CA LYS A 131 -8.69 20.07 -8.47
C LYS A 131 -8.61 20.24 -6.95
N GLU A 132 -7.80 21.19 -6.49
CA GLU A 132 -7.57 21.48 -5.07
C GLU A 132 -7.09 20.26 -4.25
N ILE A 133 -6.24 19.41 -4.87
CA ILE A 133 -5.69 18.21 -4.24
C ILE A 133 -4.17 18.14 -4.34
N PHE A 134 -3.53 17.47 -3.38
CA PHE A 134 -2.13 17.08 -3.49
C PHE A 134 -2.00 15.93 -4.47
N LEU A 135 -0.95 15.98 -5.30
CA LEU A 135 -0.70 15.01 -6.35
C LEU A 135 0.25 13.92 -5.86
N ALA A 136 -0.16 12.68 -5.96
CA ALA A 136 0.74 11.54 -5.90
C ALA A 136 1.57 11.47 -7.21
N ASP A 137 2.74 10.82 -7.15
CA ASP A 137 3.71 10.75 -8.25
C ASP A 137 3.10 10.32 -9.58
N ARG A 138 2.17 9.36 -9.53
CA ARG A 138 1.41 8.86 -10.70
C ARG A 138 0.44 9.87 -11.33
N PHE A 139 0.15 10.96 -10.65
CA PHE A 139 -0.73 12.02 -11.16
C PHE A 139 0.02 13.25 -11.65
N VAL A 140 1.34 13.16 -11.68
CA VAL A 140 2.22 14.18 -12.27
C VAL A 140 2.94 13.57 -13.46
N LYS A 141 2.93 14.27 -14.56
CA LYS A 141 3.75 13.95 -15.73
C LYS A 141 4.52 15.19 -16.19
N GLY A 142 5.61 14.93 -16.89
CA GLY A 142 6.45 15.99 -17.42
C GLY A 142 7.59 15.42 -18.26
N THR A 143 8.61 16.22 -18.49
CA THR A 143 9.80 15.81 -19.23
C THR A 143 10.88 15.34 -18.26
N CYS A 144 11.49 14.20 -18.55
CA CYS A 144 12.56 13.63 -17.72
C CYS A 144 13.75 14.60 -17.61
N PRO A 145 14.23 14.93 -16.41
CA PRO A 145 15.36 15.84 -16.21
C PRO A 145 16.70 15.28 -16.68
N LYS A 146 16.79 13.95 -16.89
CA LYS A 146 18.03 13.28 -17.30
C LYS A 146 18.15 13.07 -18.79
N CYS A 147 17.14 12.49 -19.43
CA CYS A 147 17.21 12.15 -20.87
C CYS A 147 16.26 12.98 -21.75
N GLN A 148 15.52 13.90 -21.17
CA GLN A 148 14.58 14.79 -21.87
C GLN A 148 13.43 14.06 -22.61
N ALA A 149 13.15 12.82 -22.25
CA ALA A 149 11.98 12.11 -22.74
C ALA A 149 10.71 12.78 -22.18
N ALA A 150 9.78 13.12 -23.07
CA ALA A 150 8.49 13.70 -22.69
C ALA A 150 7.55 12.64 -22.08
N ASP A 151 6.49 13.11 -21.41
CA ASP A 151 5.38 12.30 -20.90
C ASP A 151 5.80 11.22 -19.86
N GLN A 152 6.79 11.54 -19.00
CA GLN A 152 7.27 10.64 -17.96
C GLN A 152 6.55 10.93 -16.64
N TYR A 153 6.32 9.87 -15.85
CA TYR A 153 5.71 9.98 -14.51
C TYR A 153 6.65 10.61 -13.48
N GLY A 154 6.08 11.01 -12.34
CA GLY A 154 6.76 11.81 -11.31
C GLY A 154 7.81 11.09 -10.48
N ASP A 155 7.95 9.79 -10.60
CA ASP A 155 8.86 8.96 -9.79
C ASP A 155 10.01 8.36 -10.61
N ASN A 156 9.78 8.02 -11.89
CA ASN A 156 10.77 7.36 -12.73
C ASN A 156 10.59 7.67 -14.23
N CYS A 157 11.62 7.39 -15.00
CA CYS A 157 11.60 7.51 -16.45
C CYS A 157 11.57 6.13 -17.12
N ASP A 158 10.50 5.86 -17.88
CA ASP A 158 10.36 4.61 -18.63
C ASP A 158 11.42 4.44 -19.76
N LYS A 159 12.05 5.56 -20.18
CA LYS A 159 13.04 5.54 -21.26
C LYS A 159 14.46 5.25 -20.77
N CYS A 160 14.89 5.86 -19.67
CA CYS A 160 16.27 5.74 -19.21
C CYS A 160 16.41 5.11 -17.80
N GLY A 161 15.29 4.76 -17.15
CA GLY A 161 15.29 4.15 -15.82
C GLY A 161 15.71 5.09 -14.68
N ALA A 162 15.90 6.38 -14.93
CA ALA A 162 16.28 7.32 -13.89
C ALA A 162 15.12 7.55 -12.93
N THR A 163 15.43 7.59 -11.63
CA THR A 163 14.49 7.98 -10.56
C THR A 163 14.71 9.45 -10.20
N TYR A 164 13.62 10.13 -9.85
CA TYR A 164 13.60 11.54 -9.46
C TYR A 164 12.33 11.83 -8.66
N THR A 165 12.22 13.02 -8.08
CA THR A 165 10.99 13.48 -7.45
C THR A 165 10.09 14.21 -8.46
N PRO A 166 8.77 14.26 -8.27
CA PRO A 166 7.86 14.98 -9.18
C PRO A 166 8.24 16.45 -9.41
N ALA A 167 8.85 17.09 -8.43
CA ALA A 167 9.30 18.47 -8.51
C ALA A 167 10.54 18.68 -9.42
N GLU A 168 11.27 17.62 -9.76
CA GLU A 168 12.43 17.67 -10.65
C GLU A 168 12.06 17.52 -12.14
N LEU A 169 10.81 17.14 -12.44
CA LEU A 169 10.34 17.08 -13.82
C LEU A 169 10.39 18.48 -14.47
N ILE A 170 10.74 18.50 -15.73
CA ILE A 170 10.67 19.71 -16.56
C ILE A 170 9.24 19.84 -17.09
N ASP A 171 8.67 21.03 -16.97
CA ASP A 171 7.29 21.33 -17.38
C ASP A 171 6.26 20.32 -16.83
N PRO A 172 6.19 20.12 -15.49
CA PRO A 172 5.25 19.17 -14.91
C PRO A 172 3.80 19.62 -15.11
N PHE A 173 2.92 18.67 -15.33
CA PHE A 173 1.48 18.89 -15.40
C PHE A 173 0.71 17.81 -14.63
N SER A 174 -0.45 18.21 -14.10
CA SER A 174 -1.40 17.26 -13.49
C SER A 174 -2.09 16.42 -14.55
N THR A 175 -2.08 15.10 -14.38
CA THR A 175 -2.85 14.20 -15.26
C THR A 175 -4.36 14.27 -15.01
N LEU A 176 -4.79 14.95 -13.94
CA LEU A 176 -6.20 15.06 -13.56
C LEU A 176 -6.89 16.28 -14.15
N SER A 177 -6.18 17.41 -14.28
CA SER A 177 -6.72 18.66 -14.82
C SER A 177 -5.96 19.19 -16.05
N GLY A 178 -4.70 18.78 -16.22
CA GLY A 178 -3.78 19.38 -17.20
C GLY A 178 -3.09 20.64 -16.69
N ALA A 179 -3.45 21.16 -15.50
CA ALA A 179 -2.86 22.34 -14.93
C ALA A 179 -1.40 22.12 -14.52
N THR A 180 -0.61 23.20 -14.53
CA THR A 180 0.74 23.20 -13.94
C THR A 180 0.63 23.15 -12.42
N PRO A 181 1.17 22.10 -11.76
CA PRO A 181 1.09 21.99 -10.31
C PRO A 181 1.94 23.07 -9.62
N VAL A 182 1.53 23.43 -8.41
CA VAL A 182 2.28 24.35 -7.56
C VAL A 182 2.80 23.63 -6.32
N LEU A 183 3.97 24.02 -5.82
CA LEU A 183 4.48 23.50 -4.55
C LEU A 183 3.67 24.08 -3.40
N ARG A 184 3.16 23.23 -2.53
CA ARG A 184 2.50 23.59 -1.27
C ARG A 184 3.07 22.78 -0.11
N LYS A 185 3.16 23.40 1.03
CA LYS A 185 3.50 22.76 2.29
C LYS A 185 2.27 22.08 2.88
N SER A 186 2.46 20.87 3.36
CA SER A 186 1.48 20.15 4.18
C SER A 186 2.14 19.55 5.40
N THR A 187 1.38 19.39 6.46
CA THR A 187 1.85 18.77 7.69
C THR A 187 1.58 17.28 7.62
N HIS A 188 2.65 16.49 7.71
CA HIS A 188 2.57 15.04 7.66
C HIS A 188 2.99 14.42 8.97
N HIS A 189 2.37 13.30 9.30
CA HIS A 189 2.74 12.45 10.42
C HIS A 189 3.62 11.29 9.92
N PHE A 190 4.64 10.98 10.69
CA PHE A 190 5.60 9.91 10.37
C PHE A 190 5.77 8.99 11.56
N VAL A 191 5.95 7.70 11.30
CA VAL A 191 6.45 6.75 12.29
C VAL A 191 7.98 6.78 12.27
N ARG A 192 8.58 6.97 13.43
CA ARG A 192 10.03 6.96 13.62
C ARG A 192 10.56 5.52 13.56
N LEU A 193 10.81 5.01 12.35
CA LEU A 193 11.28 3.63 12.16
C LEU A 193 12.67 3.39 12.72
N GLU A 194 13.55 4.40 12.72
CA GLU A 194 14.89 4.25 13.29
C GLU A 194 14.88 3.82 14.76
N ALA A 195 13.87 4.26 15.52
CA ALA A 195 13.70 3.82 16.91
C ALA A 195 13.41 2.30 17.07
N LEU A 196 13.03 1.65 15.98
CA LEU A 196 12.71 0.23 15.92
C LEU A 196 13.78 -0.58 15.16
N HIS A 197 14.89 0.04 14.74
CA HIS A 197 15.91 -0.58 13.90
C HIS A 197 16.49 -1.86 14.52
N ASP A 198 16.93 -1.80 15.77
CA ASP A 198 17.50 -2.96 16.47
C ASP A 198 16.48 -4.10 16.59
N PHE A 199 15.26 -3.79 16.97
CA PHE A 199 14.17 -4.76 17.03
C PHE A 199 13.90 -5.41 15.67
N LEU A 200 13.80 -4.62 14.60
CA LEU A 200 13.56 -5.13 13.26
C LEU A 200 14.71 -6.00 12.77
N ASN A 201 15.96 -5.57 13.04
CA ASN A 201 17.14 -6.36 12.68
C ASN A 201 17.19 -7.68 13.46
N GLU A 202 16.99 -7.68 14.77
CA GLU A 202 16.93 -8.90 15.56
C GLU A 202 15.81 -9.83 15.08
N TRP A 203 14.59 -9.31 14.93
CA TRP A 203 13.43 -10.11 14.54
C TRP A 203 13.56 -10.71 13.16
N THR A 204 14.03 -9.96 12.16
CA THR A 204 14.12 -10.43 10.77
C THR A 204 15.36 -11.28 10.47
N GLN A 205 16.45 -11.13 11.27
CA GLN A 205 17.71 -11.83 11.01
C GLN A 205 17.95 -13.01 11.95
N SER A 206 17.20 -13.12 13.06
CA SER A 206 17.29 -14.24 13.99
C SER A 206 16.13 -15.22 13.79
N GLY A 207 16.44 -16.50 13.58
CA GLY A 207 15.47 -17.58 13.51
C GLY A 207 14.86 -17.84 12.12
N ASP A 208 13.76 -18.60 12.09
CA ASP A 208 13.10 -19.09 10.87
C ASP A 208 11.81 -18.31 10.55
N HIS A 209 11.78 -17.01 10.83
CA HIS A 209 10.59 -16.19 10.62
C HIS A 209 10.37 -15.84 9.14
N LEU A 210 11.46 -15.66 8.40
CA LEU A 210 11.44 -15.29 7.00
C LEU A 210 12.20 -16.30 6.15
N GLN A 211 11.82 -16.38 4.88
CA GLN A 211 12.64 -17.07 3.89
C GLN A 211 14.00 -16.39 3.78
N SER A 212 15.06 -17.18 3.56
CA SER A 212 16.43 -16.68 3.51
C SER A 212 16.64 -15.55 2.50
N GLU A 213 15.98 -15.63 1.35
CA GLU A 213 16.02 -14.62 0.29
C GLU A 213 15.44 -13.29 0.77
N VAL A 214 14.32 -13.34 1.48
CA VAL A 214 13.66 -12.14 2.04
C VAL A 214 14.51 -11.53 3.15
N ALA A 215 15.02 -12.36 4.08
CA ALA A 215 15.88 -11.89 5.17
C ALA A 215 17.16 -11.22 4.63
N ASN A 216 17.81 -11.82 3.62
CA ASN A 216 18.99 -11.27 2.97
C ASN A 216 18.69 -9.96 2.23
N TYR A 217 17.53 -9.88 1.57
CA TYR A 217 17.08 -8.66 0.90
C TYR A 217 16.88 -7.52 1.91
N LEU A 218 16.17 -7.77 3.00
CA LEU A 218 15.97 -6.78 4.06
C LEU A 218 17.29 -6.29 4.65
N LYS A 219 18.22 -7.22 4.94
CA LYS A 219 19.54 -6.89 5.47
C LYS A 219 20.34 -6.02 4.51
N GLY A 220 20.36 -6.37 3.22
CA GLY A 220 21.20 -5.72 2.23
C GLY A 220 20.63 -4.40 1.68
N HIS A 221 19.30 -4.16 1.78
CA HIS A 221 18.67 -2.99 1.16
C HIS A 221 18.10 -2.00 2.17
N PHE A 222 17.80 -2.43 3.39
CA PHE A 222 17.17 -1.57 4.39
C PHE A 222 17.93 -1.49 5.71
N LEU A 223 18.33 -2.64 6.28
CA LEU A 223 18.85 -2.70 7.65
C LEU A 223 20.35 -2.42 7.76
N HIS A 224 21.04 -2.20 6.65
CA HIS A 224 22.47 -1.84 6.66
C HIS A 224 22.73 -0.33 6.85
N GLU A 225 21.69 0.49 6.74
CA GLU A 225 21.70 1.93 6.94
C GLU A 225 20.61 2.35 7.93
N PRO A 226 20.69 3.56 8.52
CA PRO A 226 19.62 4.11 9.35
C PRO A 226 18.27 4.14 8.58
N LEU A 227 17.21 3.67 9.24
CA LEU A 227 15.88 3.63 8.65
C LEU A 227 15.29 5.03 8.56
N ARG A 228 14.69 5.31 7.41
CA ARG A 228 13.94 6.56 7.22
C ARG A 228 12.58 6.47 7.88
N ASP A 229 12.11 7.61 8.42
CA ASP A 229 10.76 7.70 8.99
C ASP A 229 9.71 7.36 7.94
N LEU A 230 8.76 6.51 8.32
CA LEU A 230 7.67 6.07 7.46
C LEU A 230 6.55 7.12 7.48
N SER A 231 6.27 7.71 6.32
CA SER A 231 5.15 8.64 6.17
C SER A 231 3.81 7.91 6.32
N LEU A 232 2.96 8.40 7.21
CA LEU A 232 1.55 8.00 7.31
C LEU A 232 0.66 8.90 6.45
N ILE A 233 1.28 9.81 5.70
CA ILE A 233 0.59 10.88 4.96
C ILE A 233 -0.26 11.73 5.92
N HIS A 234 -1.05 12.64 5.41
CA HIS A 234 -1.96 13.44 6.22
C HIS A 234 -3.18 12.60 6.63
N ILE A 235 -3.36 12.46 7.89
CA ILE A 235 -4.59 11.92 8.46
C ILE A 235 -5.53 13.10 8.74
#